data_2ce117cc56b6dde9791271b3e09523af
#
_entry.id   2ce117cc56b6dde9791271b3e09523af
#
_cell.length_a   1.000
_cell.length_b   1.000
_cell.length_c   1.000
_cell.angle_alpha   90.00
_cell.angle_beta   90.00
_cell.angle_gamma   90.00
#
_symmetry.space_group_name_H-M   'P 1'
#
loop_
_entity.id
_entity.type
_entity.pdbx_description
1 polymer ?
#
loop_
_entity_poly.entity_id
_entity_poly.type
_entity_poly.pdbx_seq_one_letter_code
_entity_poly.pdbx_strand_id
1 'polypeptide(L)'
;GAEHITIGTYEHGEPRTREHERCGSHMIGPLLVTTVAGSAIASRAPHGLRPLARAAAGVGAVAAAVEVFSWMVANERHPVARALALPGHELQQRLVTAEPSPEQLEVAEAALAECVRLESAADGAGDRTPEDTPPA
;
A
#
# COMPACT_ATOMS: atom_id res chain seq x y z
N GLY A 1 10.87 7.41 -4.42
CA GLY A 1 10.66 8.81 -3.96
C GLY A 1 9.84 9.62 -4.96
N ALA A 2 10.25 9.67 -6.23
CA ALA A 2 9.52 10.43 -7.26
C ALA A 2 8.07 9.94 -7.41
N GLU A 3 7.85 8.64 -7.55
CA GLU A 3 6.52 8.04 -7.61
C GLU A 3 5.64 8.45 -6.42
N HIS A 4 6.14 8.34 -5.19
CA HIS A 4 5.39 8.70 -3.99
C HIS A 4 4.99 10.16 -3.96
N ILE A 5 5.91 11.07 -4.34
CA ILE A 5 5.62 12.51 -4.41
C ILE A 5 4.54 12.77 -5.46
N THR A 6 4.70 12.20 -6.66
CA THR A 6 3.78 12.44 -7.77
C THR A 6 2.38 11.89 -7.50
N ILE A 7 2.27 10.64 -7.04
CA ILE A 7 0.98 10.03 -6.70
C ILE A 7 0.34 10.76 -5.51
N GLY A 8 1.10 11.00 -4.44
CA GLY A 8 0.59 11.70 -3.27
C GLY A 8 0.11 13.11 -3.59
N THR A 9 0.83 13.84 -4.45
CA THR A 9 0.42 15.17 -4.93
C THR A 9 -0.87 15.09 -5.74
N TYR A 10 -1.01 14.10 -6.61
CA TYR A 10 -2.22 13.88 -7.41
C TYR A 10 -3.43 13.54 -6.52
N GLU A 11 -3.28 12.62 -5.56
CA GLU A 11 -4.36 12.19 -4.68
C GLU A 11 -4.88 13.30 -3.73
N HIS A 12 -4.00 14.19 -3.30
CA HIS A 12 -4.33 15.20 -2.29
C HIS A 12 -4.48 16.62 -2.86
N GLY A 13 -4.06 16.85 -4.10
CA GLY A 13 -4.13 18.16 -4.74
C GLY A 13 -3.13 19.20 -4.20
N GLU A 14 -2.17 18.79 -3.38
CA GLU A 14 -1.12 19.62 -2.78
C GLU A 14 0.24 18.89 -2.80
N PRO A 15 1.37 19.64 -2.83
CA PRO A 15 2.69 19.02 -2.83
C PRO A 15 2.89 18.09 -1.62
N ARG A 16 3.33 16.86 -1.88
CA ARG A 16 3.58 15.83 -0.86
C ARG A 16 5.06 15.49 -0.74
N THR A 17 5.37 14.88 0.38
CA THR A 17 6.72 14.37 0.67
C THR A 17 6.93 13.01 0.00
N ARG A 18 8.15 12.50 0.07
CA ARG A 18 8.53 11.20 -0.49
C ARG A 18 7.97 9.98 0.25
N GLU A 19 7.32 10.18 1.38
CA GLU A 19 6.60 9.15 2.12
C GLU A 19 5.17 9.06 1.59
N HIS A 20 4.68 7.81 1.44
CA HIS A 20 3.32 7.55 1.00
C HIS A 20 2.64 6.54 1.91
N GLU A 21 1.45 6.87 2.41
CA GLU A 21 0.74 6.10 3.43
C GLU A 21 0.34 4.69 2.95
N ARG A 22 0.10 4.52 1.65
CA ARG A 22 -0.28 3.24 1.04
C ARG A 22 0.92 2.41 0.57
N CYS A 23 2.14 2.84 0.88
CA CYS A 23 3.31 2.06 0.53
C CYS A 23 3.36 0.75 1.34
N GLY A 24 3.73 -0.35 0.67
CA GLY A 24 3.85 -1.67 1.30
C GLY A 24 4.79 -1.74 2.51
N SER A 25 5.71 -0.77 2.67
CA SER A 25 6.56 -0.66 3.86
C SER A 25 5.76 -0.45 5.16
N HIS A 26 4.55 0.13 5.09
CA HIS A 26 3.68 0.29 6.25
C HIS A 26 3.05 -1.03 6.72
N MET A 27 3.15 -2.12 5.95
CA MET A 27 2.80 -3.47 6.41
C MET A 27 3.78 -4.04 7.44
N ILE A 28 4.99 -3.46 7.58
CA ILE A 28 6.00 -3.97 8.51
C ILE A 28 5.48 -3.98 9.95
N GLY A 29 4.87 -2.89 10.41
CA GLY A 29 4.28 -2.81 11.75
C GLY A 29 3.21 -3.89 12.00
N PRO A 30 2.15 -3.94 11.19
CA PRO A 30 1.15 -5.02 11.26
C PRO A 30 1.75 -6.41 11.22
N LEU A 31 2.69 -6.67 10.30
CA LEU A 31 3.32 -7.98 10.14
C LEU A 31 4.12 -8.40 11.38
N LEU A 32 4.86 -7.47 11.99
CA LEU A 32 5.59 -7.73 13.23
C LEU A 32 4.62 -8.11 14.38
N VAL A 33 3.58 -7.31 14.58
CA VAL A 33 2.60 -7.55 15.66
C VAL A 33 1.87 -8.88 15.47
N THR A 34 1.37 -9.15 14.28
CA THR A 34 0.62 -10.39 13.98
C THR A 34 1.52 -11.63 14.03
N THR A 35 2.79 -11.52 13.59
CA THR A 35 3.77 -12.61 13.68
C THR A 35 4.11 -12.93 15.12
N VAL A 36 4.34 -11.93 15.96
CA VAL A 36 4.61 -12.13 17.40
C VAL A 36 3.40 -12.77 18.08
N ALA A 37 2.18 -12.27 17.83
CA ALA A 37 0.96 -12.82 18.37
C ALA A 37 0.74 -14.28 17.91
N GLY A 38 0.87 -14.54 16.61
CA GLY A 38 0.74 -15.88 16.04
C GLY A 38 1.78 -16.85 16.60
N SER A 39 3.03 -16.43 16.75
CA SER A 39 4.09 -17.23 17.36
C SER A 39 3.80 -17.56 18.83
N ALA A 40 3.30 -16.60 19.59
CA ALA A 40 2.91 -16.79 20.98
C ALA A 40 1.76 -17.80 21.12
N ILE A 41 0.78 -17.75 20.22
CA ILE A 41 -0.32 -18.74 20.16
C ILE A 41 0.22 -20.13 19.79
N ALA A 42 1.01 -20.23 18.73
CA ALA A 42 1.56 -21.49 18.26
C ALA A 42 2.49 -22.17 19.29
N SER A 43 3.15 -21.39 20.15
CA SER A 43 4.01 -21.92 21.22
C SER A 43 3.24 -22.73 22.28
N ARG A 44 1.94 -22.48 22.41
CA ARG A 44 1.04 -23.17 23.35
C ARG A 44 0.54 -24.52 22.81
N ALA A 45 0.77 -24.83 21.54
CA ALA A 45 0.35 -26.09 20.95
C ALA A 45 1.15 -27.28 21.53
N PRO A 46 0.52 -28.49 21.63
CA PRO A 46 1.21 -29.70 21.98
C PRO A 46 2.44 -29.94 21.11
N HIS A 47 3.51 -30.53 21.67
CA HIS A 47 4.79 -30.70 21.00
C HIS A 47 4.69 -31.31 19.60
N GLY A 48 3.87 -32.33 19.39
CA GLY A 48 3.67 -33.00 18.09
C GLY A 48 2.96 -32.15 17.06
N LEU A 49 2.20 -31.13 17.46
CA LEU A 49 1.45 -30.23 16.56
C LEU A 49 2.14 -28.88 16.34
N ARG A 50 3.22 -28.59 17.07
CA ARG A 50 3.91 -27.30 16.96
C ARG A 50 4.36 -26.91 15.54
N PRO A 51 4.92 -27.80 14.71
CA PRO A 51 5.29 -27.45 13.35
C PRO A 51 4.09 -26.98 12.54
N LEU A 52 2.99 -27.70 12.61
CA LEU A 52 1.74 -27.36 11.93
C LEU A 52 1.15 -26.04 12.46
N ALA A 53 1.13 -25.88 13.79
CA ALA A 53 0.65 -24.65 14.43
C ALA A 53 1.49 -23.43 14.02
N ARG A 54 2.81 -23.56 13.89
CA ARG A 54 3.68 -22.47 13.42
C ARG A 54 3.43 -22.13 11.96
N ALA A 55 3.25 -23.13 11.09
CA ALA A 55 2.93 -22.91 9.69
C ALA A 55 1.58 -22.18 9.55
N ALA A 56 0.55 -22.67 10.26
CA ALA A 56 -0.77 -22.05 10.26
C ALA A 56 -0.73 -20.61 10.84
N ALA A 57 0.03 -20.40 11.92
CA ALA A 57 0.23 -19.07 12.50
C ALA A 57 0.95 -18.11 11.56
N GLY A 58 1.92 -18.59 10.77
CA GLY A 58 2.61 -17.79 9.76
C GLY A 58 1.65 -17.29 8.67
N VAL A 59 0.86 -18.19 8.10
CA VAL A 59 -0.16 -17.82 7.09
C VAL A 59 -1.20 -16.89 7.69
N GLY A 60 -1.70 -17.22 8.90
CA GLY A 60 -2.67 -16.39 9.61
C GLY A 60 -2.12 -14.99 9.94
N ALA A 61 -0.83 -14.90 10.29
CA ALA A 61 -0.19 -13.61 10.56
C ALA A 61 -0.14 -12.71 9.33
N VAL A 62 0.15 -13.27 8.15
CA VAL A 62 0.13 -12.49 6.88
C VAL A 62 -1.29 -12.03 6.57
N ALA A 63 -2.29 -12.91 6.64
CA ALA A 63 -3.67 -12.54 6.40
C ALA A 63 -4.14 -11.44 7.37
N ALA A 64 -3.87 -11.61 8.67
CA ALA A 64 -4.20 -10.61 9.67
C ALA A 64 -3.46 -9.27 9.45
N ALA A 65 -2.19 -9.32 9.00
CA ALA A 65 -1.43 -8.11 8.69
C ALA A 65 -2.06 -7.31 7.54
N VAL A 66 -2.57 -7.98 6.50
CA VAL A 66 -3.28 -7.33 5.38
C VAL A 66 -4.56 -6.64 5.87
N GLU A 67 -5.36 -7.31 6.71
CA GLU A 67 -6.57 -6.73 7.30
C GLU A 67 -6.26 -5.51 8.18
N VAL A 68 -5.24 -5.63 9.04
CA VAL A 68 -4.79 -4.52 9.89
C VAL A 68 -4.30 -3.35 9.03
N PHE A 69 -3.54 -3.62 7.98
CA PHE A 69 -3.06 -2.58 7.06
C PHE A 69 -4.24 -1.90 6.34
N SER A 70 -5.21 -2.65 5.83
CA SER A 70 -6.41 -2.09 5.21
C SER A 70 -7.18 -1.19 6.18
N TRP A 71 -7.31 -1.64 7.45
CA TRP A 71 -7.91 -0.83 8.49
C TRP A 71 -7.10 0.45 8.77
N MET A 72 -5.76 0.37 8.80
CA MET A 72 -4.89 1.54 9.00
C MET A 72 -5.08 2.59 7.91
N VAL A 73 -5.14 2.17 6.64
CA VAL A 73 -5.38 3.07 5.50
C VAL A 73 -6.74 3.75 5.61
N ALA A 74 -7.76 3.02 6.05
CA ALA A 74 -9.10 3.60 6.27
C ALA A 74 -9.19 4.52 7.50
N ASN A 75 -8.23 4.42 8.43
CA ASN A 75 -8.24 5.11 9.72
C ASN A 75 -6.92 5.83 10.04
N GLU A 76 -6.33 6.51 9.07
CA GLU A 76 -5.01 7.17 9.16
C GLU A 76 -4.83 8.07 10.38
N ARG A 77 -5.91 8.73 10.82
CA ARG A 77 -5.88 9.64 11.97
C ARG A 77 -5.94 8.93 13.32
N HIS A 78 -6.23 7.62 13.33
CA HIS A 78 -6.33 6.86 14.57
C HIS A 78 -4.93 6.66 15.20
N PRO A 79 -4.76 6.89 16.52
CA PRO A 79 -3.43 6.83 17.16
C PRO A 79 -2.75 5.47 17.02
N VAL A 80 -3.52 4.37 17.05
CA VAL A 80 -2.98 3.02 16.83
C VAL A 80 -2.51 2.81 15.39
N ALA A 81 -3.26 3.31 14.40
CA ALA A 81 -2.86 3.22 13.01
C ALA A 81 -1.53 3.96 12.79
N ARG A 82 -1.40 5.17 13.34
CA ARG A 82 -0.15 5.95 13.29
C ARG A 82 1.01 5.24 13.98
N ALA A 83 0.79 4.63 15.14
CA ALA A 83 1.84 3.87 15.84
C ALA A 83 2.30 2.65 15.04
N LEU A 84 1.38 1.91 14.40
CA LEU A 84 1.70 0.78 13.54
C LEU A 84 2.38 1.20 12.23
N ALA A 85 2.17 2.42 11.75
CA ALA A 85 2.82 2.96 10.56
C ALA A 85 4.28 3.38 10.82
N LEU A 86 4.68 3.70 12.06
CA LEU A 86 6.01 4.21 12.38
C LEU A 86 7.17 3.39 11.82
N PRO A 87 7.22 2.04 11.94
CA PRO A 87 8.34 1.27 11.39
C PRO A 87 8.48 1.41 9.87
N GLY A 88 7.34 1.46 9.16
CA GLY A 88 7.32 1.66 7.71
C GLY A 88 7.76 3.07 7.31
N HIS A 89 7.30 4.07 8.04
CA HIS A 89 7.66 5.47 7.83
C HIS A 89 9.17 5.70 8.03
N GLU A 90 9.74 5.21 9.13
CA GLU A 90 11.18 5.28 9.39
C GLU A 90 11.99 4.57 8.30
N LEU A 91 11.51 3.43 7.82
CA LEU A 91 12.15 2.71 6.73
C LEU A 91 12.13 3.51 5.43
N GLN A 92 11.01 4.13 5.09
CA GLN A 92 10.89 5.01 3.92
C GLN A 92 11.87 6.18 4.04
N GLN A 93 11.85 6.89 5.15
CA GLN A 93 12.71 8.06 5.34
C GLN A 93 14.20 7.76 5.22
N ARG A 94 14.66 6.64 5.77
CA ARG A 94 16.09 6.38 5.95
C ARG A 94 16.72 5.47 4.92
N LEU A 95 15.96 4.53 4.35
CA LEU A 95 16.54 3.43 3.58
C LEU A 95 15.91 3.22 2.19
N VAL A 96 14.60 3.42 2.04
CA VAL A 96 13.89 2.93 0.85
C VAL A 96 13.61 4.04 -0.15
N THR A 97 13.34 5.26 0.30
CA THR A 97 13.00 6.38 -0.59
C THR A 97 14.09 7.44 -0.57
N ALA A 98 14.90 7.45 -1.63
CA ALA A 98 15.86 8.53 -1.86
C ALA A 98 15.12 9.82 -2.29
N GLU A 99 15.73 10.97 -2.02
CA GLU A 99 15.30 12.25 -2.57
C GLU A 99 15.40 12.20 -4.10
N PRO A 100 14.33 12.39 -4.85
CA PRO A 100 14.38 12.31 -6.30
C PRO A 100 15.04 13.55 -6.90
N SER A 101 15.72 13.36 -8.04
CA SER A 101 16.18 14.50 -8.83
C SER A 101 15.00 15.14 -9.57
N PRO A 102 15.15 16.41 -10.03
CA PRO A 102 14.12 17.07 -10.83
C PRO A 102 13.73 16.28 -12.08
N GLU A 103 14.69 15.66 -12.75
CA GLU A 103 14.45 14.83 -13.94
C GLU A 103 13.65 13.56 -13.61
N GLN A 104 13.87 12.97 -12.42
CA GLN A 104 13.10 11.82 -11.98
C GLN A 104 11.65 12.18 -11.63
N LEU A 105 11.42 13.39 -11.10
CA LEU A 105 10.08 13.91 -10.86
C LEU A 105 9.36 14.15 -12.18
N GLU A 106 10.00 14.80 -13.15
CA GLU A 106 9.43 15.06 -14.47
C GLU A 106 9.00 13.76 -15.17
N VAL A 107 9.82 12.72 -15.11
CA VAL A 107 9.46 11.40 -15.66
C VAL A 107 8.27 10.78 -14.93
N ALA A 108 8.22 10.87 -13.61
CA ALA A 108 7.12 10.32 -12.83
C ALA A 108 5.80 11.06 -13.09
N GLU A 109 5.84 12.38 -13.19
CA GLU A 109 4.69 13.23 -13.54
C GLU A 109 4.16 12.93 -14.95
N ALA A 110 5.06 12.80 -15.93
CA ALA A 110 4.69 12.43 -17.29
C ALA A 110 4.05 11.04 -17.36
N ALA A 111 4.61 10.07 -16.63
CA ALA A 111 4.05 8.71 -16.56
C ALA A 111 2.66 8.70 -15.94
N LEU A 112 2.45 9.41 -14.83
CA LEU A 112 1.15 9.51 -14.18
C LEU A 112 0.11 10.19 -15.10
N ALA A 113 0.48 11.30 -15.74
CA ALA A 113 -0.38 12.00 -16.67
C ALA A 113 -0.84 11.09 -17.82
N GLU A 114 0.05 10.25 -18.35
CA GLU A 114 -0.30 9.28 -19.39
C GLU A 114 -1.20 8.16 -18.88
N CYS A 115 -1.00 7.65 -17.67
CA CYS A 115 -1.90 6.67 -17.05
C CYS A 115 -3.32 7.24 -16.90
N VAL A 116 -3.46 8.43 -16.35
CA VAL A 116 -4.76 9.11 -16.18
C VAL A 116 -5.43 9.37 -17.54
N ARG A 117 -4.66 9.75 -18.56
CA ARG A 117 -5.18 9.94 -19.91
C ARG A 117 -5.72 8.65 -20.50
N LEU A 118 -5.02 7.54 -20.33
CA LEU A 118 -5.44 6.22 -20.84
C LEU A 118 -6.68 5.70 -20.11
N GLU A 119 -6.76 5.86 -18.80
CA GLU A 119 -7.95 5.50 -18.02
C GLU A 119 -9.17 6.31 -18.47
N SER A 120 -9.04 7.62 -18.60
CA SER A 120 -10.12 8.49 -19.05
C SER A 120 -10.61 8.13 -20.48
N ALA A 121 -9.68 7.72 -21.36
CA ALA A 121 -10.02 7.27 -22.71
C ALA A 121 -10.75 5.92 -22.70
N ALA A 122 -10.39 5.01 -21.79
CA ALA A 122 -11.03 3.71 -21.62
C ALA A 122 -12.47 3.87 -21.09
N ASP A 123 -12.67 4.73 -20.10
CA ASP A 123 -14.00 5.02 -19.53
C ASP A 123 -14.90 5.67 -20.56
N GLY A 124 -14.42 6.62 -21.35
CA GLY A 124 -15.16 7.24 -22.44
C GLY A 124 -15.47 6.30 -23.61
N ALA A 125 -14.71 5.21 -23.77
CA ALA A 125 -15.00 4.17 -24.77
C ALA A 125 -16.04 3.15 -24.27
N GLY A 126 -16.08 2.91 -22.95
CA GLY A 126 -17.03 1.98 -22.32
C GLY A 126 -18.46 2.52 -22.24
N ASP A 127 -18.64 3.84 -22.29
CA ASP A 127 -19.98 4.49 -22.24
C ASP A 127 -20.65 4.63 -23.63
N ARG A 128 -19.98 4.24 -24.72
CA ARG A 128 -20.59 4.19 -26.06
C ARG A 128 -21.43 2.91 -26.23
N THR A 129 -22.71 3.04 -26.09
CA THR A 129 -23.66 1.96 -26.46
C THR A 129 -23.66 1.70 -27.98
N PRO A 130 -23.94 0.48 -28.43
CA PRO A 130 -23.99 0.14 -29.87
C PRO A 130 -24.99 0.95 -30.71
N GLU A 131 -25.85 1.76 -30.10
CA GLU A 131 -26.88 2.56 -30.73
C GLU A 131 -26.34 3.86 -31.38
N ASP A 132 -25.13 4.29 -31.06
CA ASP A 132 -24.51 5.52 -31.58
C ASP A 132 -23.72 5.32 -32.89
N THR A 133 -23.86 4.18 -33.56
CA THR A 133 -23.25 3.96 -34.88
C THR A 133 -24.17 4.51 -35.96
N PRO A 134 -23.78 5.56 -36.73
CA PRO A 134 -24.60 6.06 -37.83
C PRO A 134 -24.77 4.98 -38.90
N PRO A 135 -25.96 4.83 -39.50
CA PRO A 135 -26.20 3.86 -40.56
C PRO A 135 -25.33 4.15 -41.78
N ALA A 136 -24.77 3.09 -42.38
CA ALA A 136 -23.89 3.13 -43.54
C ALA A 136 -24.61 3.65 -44.81
#